data_acc33d8b468f4072521a701844ed0cb8
#
_entry.id   acc33d8b468f4072521a701844ed0cb8
#
_cell.length_a   1.000
_cell.length_b   1.000
_cell.length_c   1.000
_cell.angle_alpha   90.00
_cell.angle_beta   90.00
_cell.angle_gamma   90.00
#
_symmetry.space_group_name_H-M   'P 1'
#
loop_
_entity.id
_entity.type
_entity.pdbx_description
1 polymer ?
#
loop_
_entity_poly.entity_id
_entity_poly.type
_entity_poly.pdbx_seq_one_letter_code
_entity_poly.pdbx_strand_id
1 'polypeptide(L)'
;PGLAPSWEGASADAFDTVHSAASKDLRALVKGIDEGRASLDRYASAMEARTKAVEDIRIAAEILDTQWDGMSAQEQASQVAWVDNELNELTKWYQHHVDGVRRDAAECAAELRVALHIEAVNMQEVDGQMVNIGDLDALTDTDVQNLLVDMQNMDWGDVNQGKIGDCYFLAVLISMMHSEEGRAFLRGCIRTHFNSRENRVDGFFVTIYDDPTNPNPEGADTILVTDVYK
;
A
#
# COMPACT_ATOMS: atom_id res chain seq x y z
N PRO A 1 13.81 28.79 33.70
CA PRO A 1 13.29 29.08 35.03
C PRO A 1 12.77 27.76 35.57
N GLY A 2 13.53 27.16 36.55
CA GLY A 2 13.18 25.91 37.15
C GLY A 2 11.88 26.04 37.93
N LEU A 3 10.99 25.08 37.76
CA LEU A 3 9.87 24.86 38.66
C LEU A 3 10.43 24.68 40.08
N ALA A 4 9.75 25.26 41.06
CA ALA A 4 10.18 25.26 42.44
C ALA A 4 10.50 23.83 42.91
N PRO A 5 11.63 23.62 43.63
CA PRO A 5 12.12 22.29 43.96
C PRO A 5 11.36 21.59 45.11
N SER A 6 10.08 21.87 45.27
CA SER A 6 9.32 21.43 46.44
C SER A 6 8.05 20.63 46.15
N TRP A 7 7.82 20.21 44.86
CA TRP A 7 6.68 19.36 44.59
C TRP A 7 7.14 17.90 44.45
N GLU A 8 7.02 17.18 45.56
CA GLU A 8 7.41 15.77 45.67
C GLU A 8 6.26 14.91 46.20
N GLY A 9 6.32 13.62 45.97
CA GLY A 9 5.38 12.61 46.46
C GLY A 9 4.41 12.11 45.41
N ALA A 10 3.47 11.25 45.80
CA ALA A 10 2.60 10.49 44.92
C ALA A 10 1.83 11.33 43.87
N SER A 11 1.50 12.58 44.20
CA SER A 11 0.83 13.50 43.28
C SER A 11 1.78 14.05 42.22
N ALA A 12 3.04 14.28 42.54
CA ALA A 12 4.07 14.67 41.60
C ALA A 12 4.39 13.52 40.65
N ASP A 13 4.55 12.30 41.18
CA ASP A 13 4.80 11.08 40.38
C ASP A 13 3.63 10.79 39.41
N ALA A 14 2.39 10.95 39.87
CA ALA A 14 1.20 10.79 39.02
C ALA A 14 1.15 11.84 37.93
N PHE A 15 1.46 13.11 38.24
CA PHE A 15 1.54 14.18 37.23
C PHE A 15 2.64 13.91 36.22
N ASP A 16 3.84 13.53 36.63
CA ASP A 16 4.96 13.24 35.74
C ASP A 16 4.64 12.06 34.83
N THR A 17 3.95 11.05 35.34
CA THR A 17 3.48 9.92 34.55
C THR A 17 2.51 10.37 33.46
N VAL A 18 1.47 11.12 33.81
CA VAL A 18 0.46 11.62 32.84
C VAL A 18 1.09 12.60 31.86
N HIS A 19 1.94 13.52 32.34
CA HIS A 19 2.63 14.49 31.49
C HIS A 19 3.59 13.81 30.50
N SER A 20 4.31 12.78 30.95
CA SER A 20 5.21 11.99 30.07
C SER A 20 4.43 11.24 29.02
N ALA A 21 3.30 10.59 29.37
CA ALA A 21 2.42 9.92 28.42
C ALA A 21 1.86 10.90 27.39
N ALA A 22 1.26 12.02 27.85
CA ALA A 22 0.73 13.05 26.96
C ALA A 22 1.79 13.64 26.03
N SER A 23 3.02 13.83 26.53
CA SER A 23 4.14 14.32 25.73
C SER A 23 4.58 13.31 24.67
N LYS A 24 4.52 12.01 24.97
CA LYS A 24 4.80 10.92 24.03
C LYS A 24 3.74 10.89 22.92
N ASP A 25 2.46 10.95 23.31
CA ASP A 25 1.34 10.93 22.36
C ASP A 25 1.37 12.14 21.43
N LEU A 26 1.68 13.33 21.97
CA LEU A 26 1.81 14.54 21.16
C LEU A 26 2.97 14.44 20.15
N ARG A 27 4.11 13.86 20.54
CA ARG A 27 5.23 13.64 19.61
C ARG A 27 4.87 12.62 18.53
N ALA A 28 4.15 11.55 18.89
CA ALA A 28 3.65 10.57 17.92
C ALA A 28 2.70 11.22 16.91
N LEU A 29 1.78 12.06 17.40
CA LEU A 29 0.87 12.82 16.53
C LEU A 29 1.63 13.76 15.57
N VAL A 30 2.61 14.52 16.07
CA VAL A 30 3.44 15.40 15.23
C VAL A 30 4.19 14.59 14.18
N LYS A 31 4.78 13.45 14.55
CA LYS A 31 5.45 12.55 13.62
C LYS A 31 4.46 12.05 12.54
N GLY A 32 3.28 11.61 12.95
CA GLY A 32 2.23 11.13 12.03
C GLY A 32 1.78 12.22 11.04
N ILE A 33 1.59 13.46 11.50
CA ILE A 33 1.25 14.58 10.60
C ILE A 33 2.35 14.81 9.56
N ASP A 34 3.61 14.75 9.98
CA ASP A 34 4.74 14.92 9.05
C ASP A 34 4.85 13.76 8.05
N GLU A 35 4.57 12.52 8.47
CA GLU A 35 4.55 11.34 7.60
C GLU A 35 3.38 11.41 6.61
N GLY A 36 2.21 11.78 7.09
CA GLY A 36 1.04 12.00 6.24
C GLY A 36 1.26 13.09 5.19
N ARG A 37 1.93 14.19 5.58
CA ARG A 37 2.33 15.23 4.62
C ARG A 37 3.26 14.67 3.55
N ALA A 38 4.29 13.91 3.93
CA ALA A 38 5.21 13.32 2.98
C ALA A 38 4.52 12.35 2.01
N SER A 39 3.51 11.60 2.49
CA SER A 39 2.67 10.74 1.65
C SER A 39 1.88 11.56 0.62
N LEU A 40 1.23 12.64 1.04
CA LEU A 40 0.50 13.53 0.14
C LEU A 40 1.41 14.20 -0.90
N ASP A 41 2.61 14.63 -0.52
CA ASP A 41 3.58 15.22 -1.45
C ASP A 41 4.02 14.21 -2.52
N ARG A 42 4.25 12.94 -2.13
CA ARG A 42 4.56 11.86 -3.09
C ARG A 42 3.39 11.59 -4.04
N TYR A 43 2.18 11.50 -3.50
CA TYR A 43 0.97 11.31 -4.30
C TYR A 43 0.76 12.44 -5.30
N ALA A 44 0.90 13.71 -4.88
CA ALA A 44 0.79 14.85 -5.76
C ALA A 44 1.82 14.80 -6.91
N SER A 45 3.07 14.47 -6.61
CA SER A 45 4.13 14.32 -7.62
C SER A 45 3.85 13.19 -8.60
N ALA A 46 3.32 12.05 -8.11
CA ALA A 46 2.92 10.94 -8.96
C ALA A 46 1.76 11.33 -9.89
N MET A 47 0.77 12.07 -9.38
CA MET A 47 -0.36 12.58 -10.16
C MET A 47 0.08 13.53 -11.26
N GLU A 48 1.01 14.45 -10.98
CA GLU A 48 1.58 15.35 -11.98
C GLU A 48 2.27 14.58 -13.11
N ALA A 49 3.09 13.59 -12.76
CA ALA A 49 3.79 12.75 -13.74
C ALA A 49 2.82 11.96 -14.62
N ARG A 50 1.74 11.38 -14.03
CA ARG A 50 0.73 10.62 -14.77
C ARG A 50 -0.12 11.51 -15.65
N THR A 51 -0.51 12.69 -15.17
CA THR A 51 -1.25 13.69 -15.96
C THR A 51 -0.47 14.08 -17.21
N LYS A 52 0.83 14.33 -17.05
CA LYS A 52 1.72 14.62 -18.19
C LYS A 52 1.78 13.44 -19.16
N ALA A 53 1.93 12.21 -18.68
CA ALA A 53 1.99 11.03 -19.55
C ALA A 53 0.69 10.82 -20.32
N VAL A 54 -0.47 11.04 -19.70
CA VAL A 54 -1.79 10.98 -20.39
C VAL A 54 -1.90 12.06 -21.46
N GLU A 55 -1.39 13.27 -21.20
CA GLU A 55 -1.35 14.34 -22.20
C GLU A 55 -0.43 13.98 -23.39
N ASP A 56 0.72 13.37 -23.14
CA ASP A 56 1.62 12.89 -24.19
C ASP A 56 0.93 11.81 -25.05
N ILE A 57 0.15 10.90 -24.44
CA ILE A 57 -0.67 9.90 -25.17
C ILE A 57 -1.75 10.57 -26.01
N ARG A 58 -2.43 11.59 -25.49
CA ARG A 58 -3.44 12.36 -26.22
C ARG A 58 -2.83 13.00 -27.48
N ILE A 59 -1.67 13.62 -27.33
CA ILE A 59 -0.93 14.25 -28.44
C ILE A 59 -0.53 13.19 -29.48
N ALA A 60 -0.05 12.03 -29.04
CA ALA A 60 0.30 10.94 -29.97
C ALA A 60 -0.91 10.42 -30.76
N ALA A 61 -2.07 10.31 -30.11
CA ALA A 61 -3.32 9.94 -30.77
C ALA A 61 -3.76 10.98 -31.82
N GLU A 62 -3.66 12.27 -31.51
CA GLU A 62 -3.98 13.36 -32.45
C GLU A 62 -3.02 13.40 -33.67
N ILE A 63 -1.75 13.09 -33.46
CA ILE A 63 -0.77 12.96 -34.56
C ILE A 63 -1.17 11.78 -35.46
N LEU A 64 -1.52 10.63 -34.86
CA LEU A 64 -1.95 9.45 -35.62
C LEU A 64 -3.22 9.74 -36.43
N ASP A 65 -4.20 10.42 -35.86
CA ASP A 65 -5.44 10.82 -36.51
C ASP A 65 -5.15 11.77 -37.70
N THR A 66 -4.30 12.78 -37.49
CA THR A 66 -3.87 13.70 -38.53
C THR A 66 -3.14 12.98 -39.68
N GLN A 67 -2.29 12.00 -39.37
CA GLN A 67 -1.60 11.19 -40.37
C GLN A 67 -2.59 10.34 -41.17
N TRP A 68 -3.56 9.73 -40.50
CA TRP A 68 -4.59 8.93 -41.13
C TRP A 68 -5.45 9.76 -42.11
N ASP A 69 -5.89 10.92 -41.67
CA ASP A 69 -6.70 11.83 -42.50
C ASP A 69 -5.95 12.39 -43.71
N GLY A 70 -4.62 12.48 -43.60
CA GLY A 70 -3.76 12.89 -44.71
C GLY A 70 -3.51 11.82 -45.80
N MET A 71 -3.86 10.57 -45.52
CA MET A 71 -3.64 9.44 -46.45
C MET A 71 -4.75 9.33 -47.49
N SER A 72 -4.39 8.88 -48.72
CA SER A 72 -5.37 8.47 -49.73
C SER A 72 -6.11 7.18 -49.31
N ALA A 73 -7.28 6.91 -49.86
CA ALA A 73 -8.05 5.71 -49.55
C ALA A 73 -7.26 4.40 -49.78
N GLN A 74 -6.34 4.39 -50.75
CA GLN A 74 -5.50 3.23 -51.03
C GLN A 74 -4.43 3.03 -49.99
N GLU A 75 -3.82 4.11 -49.51
CA GLU A 75 -2.85 4.09 -48.40
C GLU A 75 -3.54 3.69 -47.09
N GLN A 76 -4.69 4.27 -46.78
CA GLN A 76 -5.50 3.88 -45.62
C GLN A 76 -5.79 2.38 -45.61
N ALA A 77 -6.26 1.83 -46.75
CA ALA A 77 -6.54 0.39 -46.88
C ALA A 77 -5.30 -0.49 -46.62
N SER A 78 -4.08 0.00 -46.92
CA SER A 78 -2.84 -0.74 -46.71
C SER A 78 -2.28 -0.55 -45.28
N GLN A 79 -2.69 0.47 -44.55
CA GLN A 79 -2.14 0.85 -43.26
C GLN A 79 -3.07 0.54 -42.06
N VAL A 80 -4.26 -0.05 -42.30
CA VAL A 80 -5.24 -0.36 -41.23
C VAL A 80 -4.60 -1.13 -40.10
N ALA A 81 -3.87 -2.21 -40.39
CA ALA A 81 -3.26 -3.05 -39.35
C ALA A 81 -2.18 -2.29 -38.53
N TRP A 82 -1.48 -1.37 -39.16
CA TRP A 82 -0.51 -0.52 -38.43
C TRP A 82 -1.22 0.45 -37.52
N VAL A 83 -2.25 1.17 -37.97
CA VAL A 83 -3.02 2.10 -37.13
C VAL A 83 -3.68 1.38 -35.97
N ASP A 84 -4.28 0.21 -36.19
CA ASP A 84 -4.88 -0.61 -35.15
C ASP A 84 -3.85 -1.01 -34.07
N ASN A 85 -2.64 -1.36 -34.50
CA ASN A 85 -1.56 -1.67 -33.54
C ASN A 85 -1.15 -0.45 -32.72
N GLU A 86 -0.95 0.72 -33.34
CA GLU A 86 -0.60 1.97 -32.65
C GLU A 86 -1.69 2.37 -31.65
N LEU A 87 -2.97 2.31 -32.05
CA LEU A 87 -4.10 2.60 -31.14
C LEU A 87 -4.16 1.64 -29.96
N ASN A 88 -3.90 0.34 -30.21
CA ASN A 88 -3.84 -0.64 -29.14
C ASN A 88 -2.70 -0.35 -28.15
N GLU A 89 -1.53 0.03 -28.63
CA GLU A 89 -0.42 0.41 -27.75
C GLU A 89 -0.73 1.69 -26.95
N LEU A 90 -1.28 2.73 -27.58
CA LEU A 90 -1.71 3.94 -26.86
C LEU A 90 -2.77 3.62 -25.80
N THR A 91 -3.72 2.74 -26.11
CA THR A 91 -4.76 2.28 -25.18
C THR A 91 -4.17 1.55 -23.99
N LYS A 92 -3.20 0.65 -24.18
CA LYS A 92 -2.49 -0.03 -23.09
C LYS A 92 -1.74 0.95 -22.20
N TRP A 93 -1.07 1.94 -22.81
CA TRP A 93 -0.35 2.98 -22.04
C TRP A 93 -1.30 3.84 -21.22
N TYR A 94 -2.41 4.26 -21.81
CA TYR A 94 -3.45 4.99 -21.10
C TYR A 94 -3.97 4.19 -19.89
N GLN A 95 -4.33 2.90 -20.11
CA GLN A 95 -4.82 2.03 -19.06
C GLN A 95 -3.78 1.86 -17.94
N HIS A 96 -2.50 1.67 -18.30
CA HIS A 96 -1.41 1.58 -17.32
C HIS A 96 -1.34 2.81 -16.41
N HIS A 97 -1.52 4.03 -16.97
CA HIS A 97 -1.50 5.25 -16.17
C HIS A 97 -2.75 5.41 -15.31
N VAL A 98 -3.92 5.04 -15.81
CA VAL A 98 -5.18 5.04 -15.04
C VAL A 98 -5.09 4.08 -13.84
N ASP A 99 -4.65 2.85 -14.07
CA ASP A 99 -4.45 1.87 -12.99
C ASP A 99 -3.39 2.33 -11.99
N GLY A 100 -2.37 3.00 -12.49
CA GLY A 100 -1.37 3.64 -11.65
C GLY A 100 -1.93 4.71 -10.73
N VAL A 101 -2.84 5.57 -11.21
CA VAL A 101 -3.52 6.59 -10.38
C VAL A 101 -4.27 5.94 -9.22
N ARG A 102 -5.05 4.89 -9.51
CA ARG A 102 -5.83 4.16 -8.51
C ARG A 102 -4.92 3.56 -7.44
N ARG A 103 -3.83 2.93 -7.86
CA ARG A 103 -2.85 2.34 -6.96
C ARG A 103 -2.18 3.39 -6.08
N ASP A 104 -1.69 4.49 -6.66
CA ASP A 104 -1.02 5.55 -5.91
C ASP A 104 -1.96 6.20 -4.89
N ALA A 105 -3.26 6.33 -5.22
CA ALA A 105 -4.28 6.82 -4.29
C ALA A 105 -4.52 5.85 -3.13
N ALA A 106 -4.61 4.54 -3.41
CA ALA A 106 -4.80 3.52 -2.39
C ALA A 106 -3.60 3.43 -1.44
N GLU A 107 -2.37 3.50 -1.96
CA GLU A 107 -1.15 3.52 -1.16
C GLU A 107 -1.06 4.77 -0.28
N CYS A 108 -1.34 5.95 -0.83
CA CYS A 108 -1.40 7.19 -0.05
C CYS A 108 -2.44 7.10 1.07
N ALA A 109 -3.62 6.56 0.78
CA ALA A 109 -4.66 6.37 1.79
C ALA A 109 -4.22 5.40 2.91
N ALA A 110 -3.54 4.30 2.55
CA ALA A 110 -3.00 3.34 3.52
C ALA A 110 -1.92 3.98 4.41
N GLU A 111 -0.98 4.72 3.83
CA GLU A 111 0.04 5.46 4.57
C GLU A 111 -0.58 6.50 5.53
N LEU A 112 -1.62 7.22 5.09
CA LEU A 112 -2.33 8.18 5.94
C LEU A 112 -3.02 7.51 7.12
N ARG A 113 -3.63 6.32 6.93
CA ARG A 113 -4.25 5.56 8.03
C ARG A 113 -3.22 5.21 9.10
N VAL A 114 -2.06 4.71 8.72
CA VAL A 114 -0.95 4.40 9.64
C VAL A 114 -0.43 5.66 10.31
N ALA A 115 -0.15 6.71 9.56
CA ALA A 115 0.38 7.98 10.07
C ALA A 115 -0.54 8.64 11.10
N LEU A 116 -1.85 8.54 10.91
CA LEU A 116 -2.86 9.10 11.81
C LEU A 116 -3.28 8.12 12.92
N HIS A 117 -2.64 6.97 13.04
CA HIS A 117 -2.98 5.92 14.01
C HIS A 117 -4.47 5.51 13.97
N ILE A 118 -5.06 5.50 12.77
CA ILE A 118 -6.47 5.10 12.57
C ILE A 118 -6.64 3.59 12.71
N GLU A 119 -5.53 2.84 12.57
CA GLU A 119 -5.49 1.39 12.72
C GLU A 119 -4.35 1.02 13.68
N ALA A 120 -4.64 0.54 14.83
CA ALA A 120 -3.87 -0.42 15.62
C ALA A 120 -4.62 -0.69 16.91
N VAL A 121 -5.34 -1.73 16.96
CA VAL A 121 -5.97 -2.16 18.20
C VAL A 121 -5.39 -3.52 18.54
N ASN A 122 -4.65 -3.59 19.63
CA ASN A 122 -4.21 -4.86 20.22
C ASN A 122 -5.41 -5.68 20.74
N MET A 123 -6.62 -5.16 20.61
CA MET A 123 -7.86 -5.77 21.05
C MET A 123 -8.75 -5.99 19.84
N GLN A 124 -9.14 -7.22 19.60
CA GLN A 124 -10.09 -7.61 18.55
C GLN A 124 -11.30 -8.29 19.18
N GLU A 125 -12.47 -8.03 18.64
CA GLU A 125 -13.67 -8.75 19.01
C GLU A 125 -13.68 -10.11 18.29
N VAL A 126 -13.61 -11.19 19.11
CA VAL A 126 -13.68 -12.56 18.62
C VAL A 126 -14.84 -13.22 19.37
N ASP A 127 -15.86 -13.68 18.65
CA ASP A 127 -17.05 -14.32 19.22
C ASP A 127 -17.76 -13.48 20.31
N GLY A 128 -17.81 -12.16 20.13
CA GLY A 128 -18.44 -11.23 21.07
C GLY A 128 -17.58 -10.90 22.32
N GLN A 129 -16.33 -11.32 22.34
CA GLN A 129 -15.37 -10.99 23.41
C GLN A 129 -14.20 -10.21 22.86
N MET A 130 -13.79 -9.15 23.58
CA MET A 130 -12.56 -8.43 23.28
C MET A 130 -11.35 -9.26 23.71
N VAL A 131 -10.59 -9.72 22.74
CA VAL A 131 -9.39 -10.55 22.94
C VAL A 131 -8.16 -9.72 22.63
N ASN A 132 -7.16 -9.73 23.51
CA ASN A 132 -5.85 -9.19 23.22
C ASN A 132 -5.13 -10.14 22.25
N ILE A 133 -4.87 -9.67 21.01
CA ILE A 133 -4.23 -10.45 19.96
C ILE A 133 -2.70 -10.36 20.00
N GLY A 134 -2.15 -9.68 20.96
CA GLY A 134 -0.71 -9.52 21.18
C GLY A 134 -0.26 -8.06 21.05
N ASP A 135 0.99 -7.85 21.37
CA ASP A 135 1.64 -6.55 21.15
C ASP A 135 2.14 -6.46 19.70
N LEU A 136 1.99 -5.29 19.11
CA LEU A 136 2.52 -4.99 17.79
C LEU A 136 3.97 -4.52 17.93
N ASP A 137 4.87 -5.20 17.24
CA ASP A 137 6.26 -4.79 17.10
C ASP A 137 6.55 -4.35 15.67
N ALA A 138 7.23 -3.21 15.51
CA ALA A 138 7.67 -2.74 14.21
C ALA A 138 8.55 -3.78 13.51
N LEU A 139 8.37 -3.91 12.19
CA LEU A 139 9.18 -4.79 11.36
C LEU A 139 10.66 -4.38 11.46
N THR A 140 11.49 -5.32 11.84
CA THR A 140 12.95 -5.14 11.81
C THR A 140 13.50 -5.36 10.40
N ASP A 141 14.73 -4.90 10.13
CA ASP A 141 15.38 -5.17 8.85
C ASP A 141 15.51 -6.69 8.57
N THR A 142 15.66 -7.49 9.62
CA THR A 142 15.70 -8.95 9.52
C THR A 142 14.34 -9.51 9.12
N ASP A 143 13.24 -9.02 9.73
CA ASP A 143 11.88 -9.42 9.36
C ASP A 143 11.58 -9.08 7.90
N VAL A 144 11.95 -7.87 7.47
CA VAL A 144 11.79 -7.44 6.07
C VAL A 144 12.58 -8.35 5.11
N GLN A 145 13.84 -8.67 5.42
CA GLN A 145 14.65 -9.55 4.57
C GLN A 145 14.08 -10.97 4.50
N ASN A 146 13.64 -11.53 5.62
CA ASN A 146 13.00 -12.84 5.66
C ASN A 146 11.72 -12.85 4.81
N LEU A 147 10.84 -11.86 4.99
CA LEU A 147 9.61 -11.73 4.21
C LEU A 147 9.87 -11.61 2.70
N LEU A 148 10.93 -10.86 2.30
CA LEU A 148 11.32 -10.76 0.88
C LEU A 148 11.79 -12.11 0.31
N VAL A 149 12.50 -12.92 1.09
CA VAL A 149 12.90 -14.28 0.70
C VAL A 149 11.70 -15.20 0.60
N ASP A 150 10.81 -15.16 1.60
CA ASP A 150 9.59 -16.00 1.65
C ASP A 150 8.65 -15.65 0.50
N MET A 151 8.50 -14.37 0.15
CA MET A 151 7.74 -13.94 -1.03
C MET A 151 8.29 -14.50 -2.35
N GLN A 152 9.61 -14.72 -2.48
CA GLN A 152 10.20 -15.33 -3.66
C GLN A 152 9.90 -16.83 -3.74
N ASN A 153 9.95 -17.50 -2.59
CA ASN A 153 9.79 -18.96 -2.50
C ASN A 153 8.33 -19.37 -2.34
N MET A 154 7.54 -18.64 -1.56
CA MET A 154 6.12 -18.87 -1.26
C MET A 154 5.79 -20.37 -1.03
N ASP A 155 6.35 -20.94 0.04
CA ASP A 155 6.06 -22.30 0.43
C ASP A 155 4.81 -22.32 1.34
N TRP A 156 3.84 -23.17 1.01
CA TRP A 156 2.64 -23.35 1.82
C TRP A 156 2.97 -23.86 3.26
N GLY A 157 4.13 -24.47 3.46
CA GLY A 157 4.62 -24.91 4.77
C GLY A 157 4.97 -23.76 5.71
N ASP A 158 5.15 -22.55 5.17
CA ASP A 158 5.49 -21.34 5.96
C ASP A 158 4.25 -20.69 6.58
N VAL A 159 3.04 -21.13 6.18
CA VAL A 159 1.78 -20.60 6.70
C VAL A 159 1.49 -21.21 8.07
N ASN A 160 1.67 -20.40 9.10
CA ASN A 160 1.36 -20.78 10.47
C ASN A 160 0.11 -20.06 10.97
N GLN A 161 -0.83 -20.84 11.51
CA GLN A 161 -2.00 -20.28 12.18
C GLN A 161 -1.60 -19.76 13.55
N GLY A 162 -1.85 -18.45 13.78
CA GLY A 162 -1.72 -17.84 15.10
C GLY A 162 -2.92 -18.16 16.02
N LYS A 163 -3.19 -17.26 16.97
CA LYS A 163 -4.31 -17.38 17.92
C LYS A 163 -5.64 -16.84 17.37
N ILE A 164 -5.62 -16.24 16.18
CA ILE A 164 -6.80 -15.68 15.52
C ILE A 164 -7.54 -16.78 14.78
N GLY A 165 -8.86 -16.81 14.84
CA GLY A 165 -9.71 -17.81 14.20
C GLY A 165 -9.87 -17.62 12.69
N ASP A 166 -8.78 -17.41 11.97
CA ASP A 166 -8.69 -17.10 10.54
C ASP A 166 -8.37 -18.33 9.65
N CYS A 167 -8.57 -19.52 10.17
CA CYS A 167 -8.25 -20.78 9.49
C CYS A 167 -8.87 -20.90 8.08
N TYR A 168 -10.05 -20.34 7.86
CA TYR A 168 -10.69 -20.32 6.55
C TYR A 168 -9.90 -19.46 5.54
N PHE A 169 -9.36 -18.35 5.98
CA PHE A 169 -8.53 -17.46 5.14
C PHE A 169 -7.19 -18.11 4.81
N LEU A 170 -6.51 -18.67 5.83
CA LEU A 170 -5.25 -19.38 5.65
C LEU A 170 -5.39 -20.59 4.73
N ALA A 171 -6.51 -21.31 4.81
CA ALA A 171 -6.79 -22.43 3.90
C ALA A 171 -6.88 -21.97 2.43
N VAL A 172 -7.46 -20.81 2.16
CA VAL A 172 -7.50 -20.21 0.81
C VAL A 172 -6.10 -19.85 0.36
N LEU A 173 -5.30 -19.17 1.19
CA LEU A 173 -3.91 -18.81 0.86
C LEU A 173 -3.08 -20.06 0.55
N ILE A 174 -3.14 -21.08 1.39
CA ILE A 174 -2.45 -22.35 1.18
C ILE A 174 -2.86 -22.97 -0.17
N SER A 175 -4.18 -22.99 -0.47
CA SER A 175 -4.67 -23.51 -1.74
C SER A 175 -4.11 -22.74 -2.95
N MET A 176 -4.02 -21.43 -2.87
CA MET A 176 -3.43 -20.59 -3.91
C MET A 176 -1.94 -20.87 -4.08
N MET A 177 -1.20 -21.07 -2.98
CA MET A 177 0.25 -21.31 -3.00
C MET A 177 0.62 -22.66 -3.64
N HIS A 178 -0.33 -23.60 -3.81
CA HIS A 178 -0.10 -24.86 -4.52
C HIS A 178 0.02 -24.71 -6.03
N SER A 179 -0.45 -23.58 -6.62
CA SER A 179 -0.36 -23.34 -8.06
C SER A 179 0.63 -22.20 -8.38
N GLU A 180 1.22 -22.23 -9.57
CA GLU A 180 2.11 -21.14 -10.01
C GLU A 180 1.33 -19.83 -10.21
N GLU A 181 0.13 -19.94 -10.77
CA GLU A 181 -0.77 -18.82 -10.99
C GLU A 181 -1.20 -18.17 -9.67
N GLY A 182 -1.53 -18.99 -8.67
CA GLY A 182 -1.90 -18.50 -7.35
C GLY A 182 -0.73 -17.82 -6.64
N ARG A 183 0.49 -18.38 -6.72
CA ARG A 183 1.70 -17.72 -6.19
C ARG A 183 1.99 -16.41 -6.91
N ALA A 184 1.86 -16.37 -8.23
CA ALA A 184 2.05 -15.15 -9.02
C ALA A 184 1.03 -14.07 -8.62
N PHE A 185 -0.25 -14.44 -8.42
CA PHE A 185 -1.29 -13.55 -7.95
C PHE A 185 -0.94 -12.99 -6.56
N LEU A 186 -0.62 -13.85 -5.59
CA LEU A 186 -0.26 -13.42 -4.23
C LEU A 186 0.95 -12.47 -4.22
N ARG A 187 2.00 -12.78 -5.02
CA ARG A 187 3.13 -11.86 -5.18
C ARG A 187 2.71 -10.50 -5.75
N GLY A 188 1.75 -10.50 -6.66
CA GLY A 188 1.18 -9.27 -7.23
C GLY A 188 0.39 -8.41 -6.23
N CYS A 189 -0.16 -9.04 -5.18
CA CYS A 189 -0.88 -8.36 -4.12
C CYS A 189 0.04 -7.66 -3.10
N ILE A 190 1.35 -7.96 -3.10
CA ILE A 190 2.27 -7.45 -2.08
C ILE A 190 3.34 -6.58 -2.75
N ARG A 191 3.55 -5.39 -2.19
CA ARG A 191 4.59 -4.45 -2.65
C ARG A 191 5.35 -3.88 -1.45
N THR A 192 6.63 -3.65 -1.61
CA THR A 192 7.46 -3.03 -0.57
C THR A 192 7.09 -1.57 -0.35
N HIS A 193 7.01 -1.17 0.91
CA HIS A 193 6.97 0.24 1.32
C HIS A 193 8.39 0.73 1.61
N PHE A 194 8.81 1.81 0.93
CA PHE A 194 10.11 2.43 1.14
C PHE A 194 9.96 3.72 1.94
N ASN A 195 10.48 3.71 3.16
CA ASN A 195 10.52 4.89 4.01
C ASN A 195 11.68 5.79 3.60
N SER A 196 11.38 6.89 2.93
CA SER A 196 12.38 7.83 2.43
C SER A 196 13.12 8.61 3.53
N ARG A 197 12.55 8.71 4.74
CA ARG A 197 13.21 9.36 5.90
C ARG A 197 14.27 8.47 6.52
N GLU A 198 13.96 7.17 6.63
CA GLU A 198 14.85 6.17 7.20
C GLU A 198 15.76 5.53 6.14
N ASN A 199 15.50 5.84 4.84
CA ASN A 199 16.21 5.31 3.69
C ASN A 199 16.26 3.77 3.69
N ARG A 200 15.14 3.11 4.04
CA ARG A 200 15.01 1.65 4.11
C ARG A 200 13.60 1.21 3.74
N VAL A 201 13.44 -0.07 3.43
CA VAL A 201 12.14 -0.73 3.40
C VAL A 201 11.75 -1.00 4.86
N ASP A 202 10.58 -0.52 5.28
CA ASP A 202 10.07 -0.68 6.64
C ASP A 202 8.67 -1.30 6.70
N GLY A 203 8.14 -1.73 5.55
CA GLY A 203 6.82 -2.33 5.49
C GLY A 203 6.45 -2.87 4.11
N PHE A 204 5.21 -3.28 4.01
CA PHE A 204 4.63 -3.81 2.77
C PHE A 204 3.21 -3.28 2.58
N PHE A 205 2.90 -2.85 1.36
CA PHE A 205 1.52 -2.69 0.93
C PHE A 205 0.94 -4.04 0.58
N VAL A 206 -0.19 -4.38 1.16
CA VAL A 206 -0.96 -5.60 0.86
C VAL A 206 -2.29 -5.18 0.24
N THR A 207 -2.55 -5.60 -0.98
CA THR A 207 -3.80 -5.34 -1.69
C THR A 207 -4.72 -6.55 -1.57
N ILE A 208 -5.92 -6.36 -1.06
CA ILE A 208 -6.96 -7.37 -0.91
C ILE A 208 -8.08 -7.02 -1.87
N TYR A 209 -8.46 -7.93 -2.76
CA TYR A 209 -9.54 -7.75 -3.72
C TYR A 209 -10.83 -8.36 -3.20
N ASP A 210 -11.97 -7.68 -3.40
CA ASP A 210 -13.30 -8.18 -3.07
C ASP A 210 -13.64 -9.46 -3.86
N ASP A 211 -13.17 -9.54 -5.11
CA ASP A 211 -13.30 -10.72 -5.96
C ASP A 211 -11.92 -11.13 -6.52
N PRO A 212 -11.26 -12.14 -5.94
CA PRO A 212 -9.96 -12.60 -6.41
C PRO A 212 -10.02 -13.30 -7.78
N THR A 213 -11.21 -13.69 -8.26
CA THR A 213 -11.37 -14.30 -9.58
C THR A 213 -11.46 -13.25 -10.70
N ASN A 214 -11.79 -12.01 -10.32
CA ASN A 214 -11.84 -10.86 -11.20
C ASN A 214 -11.25 -9.65 -10.49
N PRO A 215 -9.92 -9.60 -10.30
CA PRO A 215 -9.26 -8.56 -9.54
C PRO A 215 -9.48 -7.19 -10.20
N ASN A 216 -10.39 -6.41 -9.63
CA ASN A 216 -10.70 -5.05 -10.05
C ASN A 216 -10.13 -4.06 -9.02
N PRO A 217 -9.28 -3.11 -9.41
CA PRO A 217 -8.78 -2.08 -8.50
C PRO A 217 -9.87 -1.25 -7.81
N GLU A 218 -11.08 -1.17 -8.38
CA GLU A 218 -12.22 -0.47 -7.76
C GLU A 218 -12.80 -1.21 -6.55
N GLY A 219 -12.65 -2.54 -6.49
CA GLY A 219 -13.06 -3.40 -5.39
C GLY A 219 -11.84 -3.94 -4.63
N ALA A 220 -10.84 -3.11 -4.36
CA ALA A 220 -9.64 -3.51 -3.67
C ALA A 220 -9.32 -2.57 -2.51
N ASP A 221 -8.99 -3.13 -1.36
CA ASP A 221 -8.42 -2.42 -0.23
C ASP A 221 -6.90 -2.61 -0.19
N THR A 222 -6.17 -1.52 0.04
CA THR A 222 -4.72 -1.56 0.25
C THR A 222 -4.41 -1.20 1.70
N ILE A 223 -3.68 -2.09 2.36
CA ILE A 223 -3.26 -1.96 3.74
C ILE A 223 -1.74 -1.82 3.76
N LEU A 224 -1.22 -0.87 4.54
CA LEU A 224 0.21 -0.78 4.83
C LEU A 224 0.50 -1.54 6.13
N VAL A 225 1.33 -2.56 6.02
CA VAL A 225 1.80 -3.40 7.14
C VAL A 225 3.22 -2.96 7.50
N THR A 226 3.38 -2.34 8.67
CA THR A 226 4.67 -1.90 9.24
C THR A 226 5.02 -2.63 10.53
N ASP A 227 4.07 -3.39 11.05
CA ASP A 227 4.16 -4.05 12.34
C ASP A 227 3.65 -5.49 12.24
N VAL A 228 4.15 -6.34 13.12
CA VAL A 228 3.71 -7.74 13.24
C VAL A 228 3.37 -8.07 14.68
N TYR A 229 2.46 -9.01 14.89
CA TYR A 229 2.19 -9.57 16.21
C TYR A 229 3.28 -10.58 16.58
N LYS A 230 3.80 -10.48 17.79
CA LYS A 230 4.79 -11.40 18.37
C LYS A 230 4.23 -12.21 19.51
#